data_e0857ab8b29e8fe135399d10d8dd8235
#
_entry.id   e0857ab8b29e8fe135399d10d8dd8235
#
_cell.length_a   1.000
_cell.length_b   1.000
_cell.length_c   1.000
_cell.angle_alpha   90.00
_cell.angle_beta   90.00
_cell.angle_gamma   90.00
#
_symmetry.space_group_name_H-M   'P 1'
#
loop_
_entity.id
_entity.type
_entity.pdbx_description
1 polymer ?
#
loop_
_entity_poly.entity_id
_entity_poly.type
_entity_poly.pdbx_seq_one_letter_code
_entity_poly.pdbx_strand_id
1 'polypeptide(L)'
;MTVDATEAAPARVGAFADDLAFVADVADAAGRLLLERYERVERVDYKSARDIVTEVDHLSEALIIGAIRARFPGDGILAEESGEHVTAAGAAPTSGEGRVWVIDPLDGTINYANGIPFFCVSIALVVDGRPAVGVVLDPTRGDCFAATVDGPATLNGQPIHASDKDRLTDFVVQMALSGKAVATRVRNVRKAIRISRSMGSSALALSYVGNGRFDAFVQQGGMSNWDCAAAGLIAERAGARVTAPDGGPWFDISRGTRGVGIVAAPAAHHEAILALTR
;
A
#
# COMPACT_ATOMS: atom_id res chain seq x y z
N MET A 1 -16.64 2.59 49.22
CA MET A 1 -16.86 2.92 47.81
C MET A 1 -15.77 2.27 47.02
N THR A 2 -16.07 1.10 46.54
CA THR A 2 -15.15 0.29 45.68
C THR A 2 -15.28 0.80 44.25
N VAL A 3 -14.17 1.29 43.71
CA VAL A 3 -14.08 1.69 42.29
C VAL A 3 -13.94 0.43 41.48
N ASP A 4 -14.95 0.15 40.68
CA ASP A 4 -15.00 -0.97 39.76
C ASP A 4 -13.99 -0.70 38.64
N ALA A 5 -12.88 -1.46 38.64
CA ALA A 5 -11.91 -1.46 37.57
C ALA A 5 -12.50 -2.28 36.42
N THR A 6 -13.05 -1.61 35.43
CA THR A 6 -13.48 -2.24 34.19
C THR A 6 -12.26 -2.85 33.52
N GLU A 7 -12.12 -4.15 33.66
CA GLU A 7 -11.11 -4.99 33.03
C GLU A 7 -11.26 -4.89 31.51
N ALA A 8 -10.35 -4.16 30.87
CA ALA A 8 -10.31 -4.10 29.42
C ALA A 8 -10.09 -5.51 28.90
N ALA A 9 -11.01 -6.03 28.08
CA ALA A 9 -10.87 -7.33 27.46
C ALA A 9 -9.52 -7.44 26.75
N PRO A 10 -8.78 -8.57 26.88
CA PRO A 10 -7.50 -8.73 26.22
C PRO A 10 -7.69 -8.57 24.71
N ALA A 11 -6.87 -7.71 24.10
CA ALA A 11 -6.82 -7.56 22.65
C ALA A 11 -6.64 -8.96 22.05
N ARG A 12 -7.49 -9.35 21.10
CA ARG A 12 -7.40 -10.61 20.38
C ARG A 12 -6.17 -10.56 19.46
N VAL A 13 -5.01 -10.81 20.01
CA VAL A 13 -3.78 -11.03 19.25
C VAL A 13 -4.04 -12.23 18.33
N GLY A 14 -4.03 -12.01 17.03
CA GLY A 14 -4.20 -13.06 16.03
C GLY A 14 -5.58 -13.14 15.37
N ALA A 15 -6.48 -12.15 15.52
CA ALA A 15 -7.80 -12.18 14.86
C ALA A 15 -7.69 -12.34 13.32
N PHE A 16 -6.60 -11.90 12.72
CA PHE A 16 -6.35 -11.95 11.28
C PHE A 16 -5.12 -12.81 10.88
N ALA A 17 -4.65 -13.68 11.76
CA ALA A 17 -3.46 -14.49 11.48
C ALA A 17 -3.64 -15.43 10.28
N ASP A 18 -4.81 -16.07 10.17
CA ASP A 18 -5.13 -16.99 9.06
C ASP A 18 -5.30 -16.21 7.74
N ASP A 19 -5.90 -15.02 7.79
CA ASP A 19 -6.03 -14.14 6.61
C ASP A 19 -4.65 -13.66 6.15
N LEU A 20 -3.77 -13.30 7.09
CA LEU A 20 -2.41 -12.87 6.77
C LEU A 20 -1.58 -14.01 6.14
N ALA A 21 -1.63 -15.21 6.72
CA ALA A 21 -0.94 -16.37 6.16
C ALA A 21 -1.44 -16.67 4.74
N PHE A 22 -2.76 -16.71 4.55
CA PHE A 22 -3.35 -16.93 3.24
C PHE A 22 -2.89 -15.89 2.21
N VAL A 23 -2.97 -14.60 2.53
CA VAL A 23 -2.63 -13.55 1.56
C VAL A 23 -1.12 -13.50 1.28
N ALA A 24 -0.28 -13.86 2.24
CA ALA A 24 1.16 -13.98 2.02
C ALA A 24 1.50 -15.10 1.02
N ASP A 25 0.84 -16.27 1.15
CA ASP A 25 0.99 -17.37 0.21
C ASP A 25 0.51 -17.01 -1.21
N VAL A 26 -0.62 -16.29 -1.30
CA VAL A 26 -1.16 -15.81 -2.59
C VAL A 26 -0.22 -14.78 -3.23
N ALA A 27 0.28 -13.83 -2.45
CA ALA A 27 1.24 -12.83 -2.93
C ALA A 27 2.53 -13.49 -3.43
N ASP A 28 3.04 -14.52 -2.71
CA ASP A 28 4.21 -15.28 -3.13
C ASP A 28 3.98 -16.02 -4.46
N ALA A 29 2.81 -16.65 -4.64
CA ALA A 29 2.45 -17.30 -5.90
C ALA A 29 2.36 -16.30 -7.07
N ALA A 30 1.75 -15.12 -6.85
CA ALA A 30 1.69 -14.04 -7.83
C ALA A 30 3.10 -13.49 -8.12
N GLY A 31 3.92 -13.27 -7.10
CA GLY A 31 5.31 -12.80 -7.24
C GLY A 31 6.17 -13.76 -8.07
N ARG A 32 6.02 -15.08 -7.89
CA ARG A 32 6.69 -16.09 -8.76
C ARG A 32 6.24 -15.95 -10.20
N LEU A 33 4.95 -15.78 -10.47
CA LEU A 33 4.43 -15.56 -11.82
C LEU A 33 5.06 -14.29 -12.44
N LEU A 34 5.14 -13.18 -11.67
CA LEU A 34 5.79 -11.97 -12.16
C LEU A 34 7.26 -12.24 -12.54
N LEU A 35 8.03 -12.94 -11.70
CA LEU A 35 9.44 -13.25 -12.00
C LEU A 35 9.62 -14.17 -13.21
N GLU A 36 8.75 -15.15 -13.41
CA GLU A 36 8.79 -16.04 -14.57
C GLU A 36 8.62 -15.28 -15.89
N ARG A 37 7.86 -14.18 -15.87
CA ARG A 37 7.55 -13.35 -17.04
C ARG A 37 8.40 -12.08 -17.11
N TYR A 38 9.17 -11.77 -16.08
CA TYR A 38 10.02 -10.58 -16.04
C TYR A 38 11.03 -10.55 -17.17
N GLU A 39 11.16 -9.41 -17.85
CA GLU A 39 11.95 -9.23 -19.08
C GLU A 39 11.49 -10.10 -20.28
N ARG A 40 10.26 -10.66 -20.20
CA ARG A 40 9.66 -11.52 -21.24
C ARG A 40 8.22 -11.10 -21.55
N VAL A 41 7.91 -9.82 -21.35
CA VAL A 41 6.59 -9.27 -21.66
C VAL A 41 6.34 -9.40 -23.17
N GLU A 42 5.26 -10.07 -23.53
CA GLU A 42 4.91 -10.31 -24.94
C GLU A 42 3.93 -9.25 -25.46
N ARG A 43 3.12 -8.68 -24.55
CA ARG A 43 2.08 -7.71 -24.90
C ARG A 43 2.00 -6.58 -23.90
N VAL A 44 1.99 -5.36 -24.41
CA VAL A 44 1.73 -4.13 -23.67
C VAL A 44 0.55 -3.40 -24.29
N ASP A 45 -0.48 -3.19 -23.52
CA ASP A 45 -1.64 -2.37 -23.90
C ASP A 45 -1.62 -1.03 -23.18
N TYR A 46 -2.22 0.01 -23.77
CA TYR A 46 -2.23 1.35 -23.20
C TYR A 46 -3.59 1.65 -22.57
N LYS A 47 -3.65 1.80 -21.25
CA LYS A 47 -4.84 2.32 -20.54
C LYS A 47 -5.02 3.82 -20.82
N SER A 48 -3.91 4.55 -20.99
CA SER A 48 -3.87 5.98 -21.35
C SER A 48 -2.50 6.33 -21.95
N ALA A 49 -2.29 7.62 -22.33
CA ALA A 49 -0.99 8.10 -22.82
C ALA A 49 0.17 7.95 -21.81
N ARG A 50 -0.12 7.70 -20.53
CA ARG A 50 0.89 7.58 -19.45
C ARG A 50 0.68 6.37 -18.56
N ASP A 51 -0.14 5.42 -19.00
CA ASP A 51 -0.50 4.25 -18.22
C ASP A 51 -0.64 3.04 -19.13
N ILE A 52 -0.04 1.95 -18.72
CA ILE A 52 0.02 0.71 -19.49
C ILE A 52 -0.44 -0.46 -18.62
N VAL A 53 -0.84 -1.52 -19.28
CA VAL A 53 -1.10 -2.83 -18.70
C VAL A 53 -0.43 -3.88 -19.55
N THR A 54 0.04 -4.95 -18.93
CA THR A 54 0.60 -6.09 -19.64
C THR A 54 -0.32 -7.30 -19.47
N GLU A 55 -0.10 -8.34 -20.27
CA GLU A 55 -0.78 -9.62 -20.06
C GLU A 55 -0.48 -10.22 -18.68
N VAL A 56 0.64 -9.82 -18.07
CA VAL A 56 1.10 -10.34 -16.79
C VAL A 56 0.28 -9.75 -15.64
N ASP A 57 -0.15 -8.48 -15.74
CA ASP A 57 -1.08 -7.86 -14.78
C ASP A 57 -2.37 -8.69 -14.69
N HIS A 58 -2.97 -9.00 -15.85
CA HIS A 58 -4.20 -9.81 -15.92
C HIS A 58 -4.02 -11.24 -15.42
N LEU A 59 -2.88 -11.88 -15.70
CA LEU A 59 -2.58 -13.23 -15.21
C LEU A 59 -2.39 -13.25 -13.70
N SER A 60 -1.69 -12.27 -13.16
CA SER A 60 -1.48 -12.09 -11.72
C SER A 60 -2.82 -11.83 -11.01
N GLU A 61 -3.64 -10.91 -11.55
CA GLU A 61 -4.95 -10.62 -10.99
C GLU A 61 -5.87 -11.85 -10.98
N ALA A 62 -5.93 -12.59 -12.10
CA ALA A 62 -6.75 -13.80 -12.20
C ALA A 62 -6.33 -14.88 -11.18
N LEU A 63 -5.02 -15.05 -10.93
CA LEU A 63 -4.50 -15.95 -9.92
C LEU A 63 -4.96 -15.52 -8.52
N ILE A 64 -4.79 -14.24 -8.16
CA ILE A 64 -5.14 -13.70 -6.84
C ILE A 64 -6.66 -13.81 -6.61
N ILE A 65 -7.48 -13.35 -7.56
CA ILE A 65 -8.95 -13.43 -7.47
C ILE A 65 -9.41 -14.88 -7.36
N GLY A 66 -8.83 -15.78 -8.16
CA GLY A 66 -9.16 -17.21 -8.12
C GLY A 66 -8.92 -17.82 -6.74
N ALA A 67 -7.78 -17.53 -6.12
CA ALA A 67 -7.44 -17.98 -4.77
C ALA A 67 -8.41 -17.40 -3.71
N ILE A 68 -8.71 -16.12 -3.77
CA ILE A 68 -9.65 -15.46 -2.85
C ILE A 68 -11.04 -16.07 -2.99
N ARG A 69 -11.56 -16.24 -4.21
CA ARG A 69 -12.88 -16.82 -4.45
C ARG A 69 -13.01 -18.26 -3.97
N ALA A 70 -11.94 -19.04 -4.09
CA ALA A 70 -11.91 -20.42 -3.59
C ALA A 70 -11.97 -20.49 -2.06
N ARG A 71 -11.33 -19.54 -1.35
CA ARG A 71 -11.23 -19.54 0.11
C ARG A 71 -12.33 -18.72 0.79
N PHE A 72 -12.71 -17.58 0.18
CA PHE A 72 -13.63 -16.57 0.71
C PHE A 72 -14.69 -16.18 -0.35
N PRO A 73 -15.56 -17.10 -0.77
CA PRO A 73 -16.49 -16.86 -1.88
C PRO A 73 -17.51 -15.75 -1.62
N GLY A 74 -17.70 -15.38 -0.35
CA GLY A 74 -18.63 -14.33 0.07
C GLY A 74 -18.05 -12.92 0.12
N ASP A 75 -16.72 -12.79 0.09
CA ASP A 75 -16.06 -11.49 0.25
C ASP A 75 -16.16 -10.64 -1.05
N GLY A 76 -16.20 -9.31 -0.89
CA GLY A 76 -16.04 -8.38 -2.00
C GLY A 76 -14.60 -8.32 -2.48
N ILE A 77 -14.41 -7.89 -3.73
CA ILE A 77 -13.07 -7.63 -4.30
C ILE A 77 -13.10 -6.30 -5.03
N LEU A 78 -12.08 -5.48 -4.79
CA LEU A 78 -11.77 -4.28 -5.55
C LEU A 78 -10.36 -4.46 -6.13
N ALA A 79 -10.28 -4.66 -7.44
CA ALA A 79 -9.05 -4.95 -8.15
C ALA A 79 -8.75 -3.89 -9.21
N GLU A 80 -7.47 -3.68 -9.54
CA GLU A 80 -7.06 -2.63 -10.46
C GLU A 80 -7.59 -2.87 -11.88
N GLU A 81 -7.46 -4.08 -12.41
CA GLU A 81 -7.72 -4.37 -13.81
C GLU A 81 -9.20 -4.71 -14.09
N SER A 82 -9.82 -5.50 -13.23
CA SER A 82 -11.21 -5.92 -13.40
C SER A 82 -12.23 -5.12 -12.59
N GLY A 83 -11.78 -4.21 -11.71
CA GLY A 83 -12.66 -3.33 -10.94
C GLY A 83 -13.36 -4.02 -9.77
N GLU A 84 -14.64 -3.67 -9.57
CA GLU A 84 -15.43 -4.11 -8.43
C GLU A 84 -16.09 -5.47 -8.66
N HIS A 85 -15.92 -6.38 -7.71
CA HIS A 85 -16.65 -7.64 -7.64
C HIS A 85 -17.49 -7.67 -6.35
N VAL A 86 -18.78 -7.59 -6.48
CA VAL A 86 -19.73 -7.52 -5.37
C VAL A 86 -19.61 -8.70 -4.39
N THR A 87 -19.97 -8.46 -3.14
CA THR A 87 -20.08 -9.50 -2.11
C THR A 87 -21.20 -10.49 -2.43
N ALA A 88 -21.24 -11.62 -1.73
CA ALA A 88 -22.35 -12.58 -1.86
C ALA A 88 -23.71 -11.97 -1.48
N ALA A 89 -23.75 -10.97 -0.63
CA ALA A 89 -24.95 -10.21 -0.27
C ALA A 89 -25.33 -9.14 -1.33
N GLY A 90 -24.53 -8.97 -2.40
CA GLY A 90 -24.77 -8.01 -3.46
C GLY A 90 -24.30 -6.58 -3.11
N ALA A 91 -23.60 -6.38 -1.99
CA ALA A 91 -23.03 -5.08 -1.65
C ALA A 91 -21.82 -4.76 -2.53
N ALA A 92 -21.71 -3.51 -2.98
CA ALA A 92 -20.54 -3.05 -3.71
C ALA A 92 -19.33 -2.96 -2.75
N PRO A 93 -18.12 -3.36 -3.18
CA PRO A 93 -16.90 -3.25 -2.37
C PRO A 93 -16.66 -1.85 -1.82
N THR A 94 -16.95 -0.83 -2.61
CA THR A 94 -16.81 0.58 -2.24
C THR A 94 -17.86 1.08 -1.23
N SER A 95 -18.86 0.27 -0.86
CA SER A 95 -19.76 0.60 0.26
C SER A 95 -19.06 0.63 1.60
N GLY A 96 -17.92 -0.06 1.72
CA GLY A 96 -17.16 -0.19 2.97
C GLY A 96 -17.78 -1.16 3.97
N GLU A 97 -18.79 -1.92 3.59
CA GLU A 97 -19.42 -2.91 4.45
C GLU A 97 -18.79 -4.29 4.30
N GLY A 98 -18.60 -4.99 5.42
CA GLY A 98 -18.12 -6.36 5.46
C GLY A 98 -16.63 -6.48 5.07
N ARG A 99 -16.31 -7.61 4.43
CA ARG A 99 -14.93 -7.96 4.03
C ARG A 99 -14.71 -7.70 2.54
N VAL A 100 -13.65 -6.94 2.23
CA VAL A 100 -13.30 -6.58 0.86
C VAL A 100 -11.80 -6.74 0.66
N TRP A 101 -11.41 -7.50 -0.34
CA TRP A 101 -10.03 -7.62 -0.80
C TRP A 101 -9.71 -6.51 -1.79
N VAL A 102 -8.65 -5.76 -1.52
CA VAL A 102 -8.18 -4.66 -2.38
C VAL A 102 -6.84 -5.09 -2.99
N ILE A 103 -6.78 -5.13 -4.32
CA ILE A 103 -5.73 -5.83 -5.06
C ILE A 103 -5.11 -4.91 -6.09
N ASP A 104 -3.78 -4.80 -6.05
CA ASP A 104 -2.93 -4.38 -7.16
C ASP A 104 -2.07 -5.58 -7.57
N PRO A 105 -2.31 -6.17 -8.74
CA PRO A 105 -1.62 -7.38 -9.17
C PRO A 105 -0.16 -7.12 -9.55
N LEU A 106 0.17 -5.87 -9.94
CA LEU A 106 1.51 -5.43 -10.37
C LEU A 106 1.65 -3.91 -10.23
N ASP A 107 1.89 -3.40 -9.02
CA ASP A 107 2.23 -1.97 -8.85
C ASP A 107 3.63 -1.69 -9.42
N GLY A 108 3.70 -0.78 -10.35
CA GLY A 108 4.90 -0.46 -11.09
C GLY A 108 4.97 -1.11 -12.47
N THR A 109 3.86 -1.30 -13.17
CA THR A 109 3.76 -1.89 -14.52
C THR A 109 4.72 -1.27 -15.52
N ILE A 110 4.92 0.07 -15.47
CA ILE A 110 5.89 0.75 -16.34
C ILE A 110 7.32 0.29 -16.04
N ASN A 111 7.69 0.15 -14.77
CA ASN A 111 9.00 -0.37 -14.37
C ASN A 111 9.17 -1.80 -14.87
N TYR A 112 8.18 -2.64 -14.63
CA TYR A 112 8.17 -4.03 -15.04
C TYR A 112 8.37 -4.19 -16.54
N ALA A 113 7.60 -3.48 -17.35
CA ALA A 113 7.68 -3.52 -18.81
C ALA A 113 9.03 -3.02 -19.37
N ASN A 114 9.75 -2.18 -18.59
CA ASN A 114 11.06 -1.66 -18.97
C ASN A 114 12.25 -2.39 -18.32
N GLY A 115 12.02 -3.52 -17.64
CA GLY A 115 13.09 -4.26 -16.97
C GLY A 115 13.70 -3.54 -15.77
N ILE A 116 12.94 -2.61 -15.12
CA ILE A 116 13.39 -1.90 -13.91
C ILE A 116 12.93 -2.69 -12.69
N PRO A 117 13.83 -3.24 -11.85
CA PRO A 117 13.48 -4.13 -10.74
C PRO A 117 12.96 -3.36 -9.51
N PHE A 118 11.87 -2.60 -9.68
CA PHE A 118 11.16 -1.91 -8.62
C PHE A 118 9.66 -1.94 -8.88
N PHE A 119 9.03 -3.05 -8.52
CA PHE A 119 7.61 -3.34 -8.66
C PHE A 119 7.19 -4.34 -7.58
N CYS A 120 5.90 -4.49 -7.33
CA CYS A 120 5.41 -5.39 -6.29
C CYS A 120 4.00 -5.91 -6.60
N VAL A 121 3.59 -6.92 -5.84
CA VAL A 121 2.20 -7.32 -5.64
C VAL A 121 1.70 -6.67 -4.36
N SER A 122 0.51 -6.05 -4.38
CA SER A 122 -0.09 -5.41 -3.20
C SER A 122 -1.49 -5.97 -2.96
N ILE A 123 -1.72 -6.57 -1.79
CA ILE A 123 -3.02 -7.16 -1.43
C ILE A 123 -3.38 -6.73 -0.02
N ALA A 124 -4.58 -6.18 0.16
CA ALA A 124 -5.13 -5.84 1.46
C ALA A 124 -6.48 -6.50 1.69
N LEU A 125 -6.77 -6.88 2.93
CA LEU A 125 -8.12 -7.12 3.42
C LEU A 125 -8.60 -5.86 4.14
N VAL A 126 -9.72 -5.32 3.69
CA VAL A 126 -10.46 -4.24 4.32
C VAL A 126 -11.68 -4.83 5.02
N VAL A 127 -11.88 -4.49 6.27
CA VAL A 127 -13.03 -4.93 7.06
C VAL A 127 -13.74 -3.69 7.59
N ASP A 128 -15.03 -3.57 7.32
CA ASP A 128 -15.88 -2.45 7.71
C ASP A 128 -15.21 -1.09 7.38
N GLY A 129 -14.72 -0.98 6.15
CA GLY A 129 -14.11 0.22 5.60
C GLY A 129 -12.69 0.54 6.08
N ARG A 130 -12.03 -0.34 6.83
CA ARG A 130 -10.67 -0.14 7.35
C ARG A 130 -9.71 -1.25 6.96
N PRO A 131 -8.48 -0.96 6.54
CA PRO A 131 -7.47 -1.98 6.29
C PRO A 131 -7.19 -2.80 7.56
N ALA A 132 -7.37 -4.10 7.47
CA ALA A 132 -7.19 -5.04 8.58
C ALA A 132 -5.97 -5.95 8.39
N VAL A 133 -5.65 -6.31 7.13
CA VAL A 133 -4.47 -7.07 6.72
C VAL A 133 -3.87 -6.40 5.50
N GLY A 134 -2.54 -6.35 5.43
CA GLY A 134 -1.84 -5.86 4.25
C GLY A 134 -0.58 -6.67 3.99
N VAL A 135 -0.36 -7.02 2.72
CA VAL A 135 0.87 -7.64 2.22
C VAL A 135 1.32 -6.90 0.97
N VAL A 136 2.60 -6.52 0.95
CA VAL A 136 3.29 -5.99 -0.23
C VAL A 136 4.53 -6.84 -0.47
N LEU A 137 4.59 -7.51 -1.61
CA LEU A 137 5.70 -8.38 -1.97
C LEU A 137 6.53 -7.78 -3.12
N ASP A 138 7.79 -7.46 -2.84
CA ASP A 138 8.81 -7.22 -3.87
C ASP A 138 9.42 -8.56 -4.29
N PRO A 139 9.04 -9.11 -5.44
CA PRO A 139 9.51 -10.42 -5.83
C PRO A 139 10.98 -10.40 -6.25
N THR A 140 11.51 -9.24 -6.67
CA THR A 140 12.91 -9.12 -7.14
C THR A 140 13.92 -9.24 -5.99
N ARG A 141 13.51 -8.90 -4.77
CA ARG A 141 14.33 -9.01 -3.54
C ARG A 141 13.88 -10.13 -2.62
N GLY A 142 12.71 -10.71 -2.84
CA GLY A 142 12.08 -11.60 -1.89
C GLY A 142 11.67 -10.87 -0.60
N ASP A 143 11.37 -9.57 -0.67
CA ASP A 143 10.97 -8.75 0.47
C ASP A 143 9.44 -8.79 0.62
N CYS A 144 8.93 -9.55 1.58
CA CYS A 144 7.52 -9.60 1.94
C CYS A 144 7.26 -8.69 3.14
N PHE A 145 6.67 -7.52 2.88
CA PHE A 145 6.16 -6.62 3.90
C PHE A 145 4.74 -7.05 4.28
N ALA A 146 4.47 -7.15 5.57
CA ALA A 146 3.18 -7.62 6.05
C ALA A 146 2.78 -6.93 7.36
N ALA A 147 1.47 -6.71 7.53
CA ALA A 147 0.90 -6.22 8.78
C ALA A 147 -0.53 -6.69 8.97
N THR A 148 -0.95 -6.82 10.22
CA THR A 148 -2.36 -6.80 10.62
C THR A 148 -2.65 -5.57 11.46
N VAL A 149 -3.92 -5.17 11.53
CA VAL A 149 -4.34 -4.03 12.38
C VAL A 149 -3.98 -4.22 13.85
N ASP A 150 -3.89 -5.47 14.32
CA ASP A 150 -3.60 -5.82 15.72
C ASP A 150 -2.13 -6.14 15.98
N GLY A 151 -1.31 -6.32 14.93
CA GLY A 151 0.08 -6.77 15.03
C GLY A 151 1.11 -5.70 14.63
N PRO A 152 2.39 -5.94 14.83
CA PRO A 152 3.45 -5.11 14.29
C PRO A 152 3.56 -5.30 12.78
N ALA A 153 4.14 -4.32 12.07
CA ALA A 153 4.59 -4.55 10.70
C ALA A 153 5.85 -5.43 10.69
N THR A 154 5.96 -6.26 9.67
CA THR A 154 7.08 -7.17 9.50
C THR A 154 7.65 -7.10 8.08
N LEU A 155 8.94 -7.43 7.94
CA LEU A 155 9.61 -7.76 6.69
C LEU A 155 10.13 -9.20 6.81
N ASN A 156 9.64 -10.09 5.96
CA ASN A 156 9.97 -11.52 6.02
C ASN A 156 9.77 -12.12 7.42
N GLY A 157 8.66 -11.76 8.08
CA GLY A 157 8.30 -12.21 9.41
C GLY A 157 9.07 -11.54 10.58
N GLN A 158 10.05 -10.68 10.30
CA GLN A 158 10.77 -9.93 11.34
C GLN A 158 10.17 -8.55 11.55
N PRO A 159 9.92 -8.11 12.79
CA PRO A 159 9.38 -6.78 13.07
C PRO A 159 10.24 -5.67 12.47
N ILE A 160 9.57 -4.67 11.92
CA ILE A 160 10.20 -3.48 11.32
C ILE A 160 9.67 -2.20 11.95
N HIS A 161 10.43 -1.12 11.82
CA HIS A 161 10.09 0.19 12.33
C HIS A 161 10.43 1.28 11.32
N ALA A 162 9.60 2.33 11.29
CA ALA A 162 9.90 3.55 10.55
C ALA A 162 11.21 4.19 11.04
N SER A 163 11.78 5.07 10.21
CA SER A 163 13.05 5.75 10.53
C SER A 163 13.00 6.51 11.86
N ASP A 164 14.10 6.48 12.59
CA ASP A 164 14.34 7.17 13.85
C ASP A 164 15.28 8.39 13.71
N LYS A 165 15.55 8.83 12.50
CA LYS A 165 16.42 9.99 12.24
C LYS A 165 15.86 11.28 12.83
N ASP A 166 16.71 12.05 13.49
CA ASP A 166 16.33 13.27 14.19
C ASP A 166 16.18 14.50 13.31
N ARG A 167 16.81 14.52 12.12
CA ARG A 167 16.89 15.71 11.28
C ARG A 167 16.35 15.46 9.88
N LEU A 168 15.46 16.32 9.40
CA LEU A 168 14.96 16.27 8.01
C LEU A 168 16.07 16.33 6.97
N THR A 169 17.18 17.03 7.26
CA THR A 169 18.34 17.11 6.38
C THR A 169 19.03 15.78 6.11
N ASP A 170 18.68 14.73 6.85
CA ASP A 170 19.17 13.36 6.66
C ASP A 170 18.17 12.45 5.94
N PHE A 171 16.97 12.97 5.63
CA PHE A 171 15.87 12.17 5.05
C PHE A 171 16.06 11.89 3.57
N VAL A 172 15.83 10.62 3.22
CA VAL A 172 15.58 10.15 1.85
C VAL A 172 14.08 10.04 1.67
N VAL A 173 13.49 10.86 0.80
CA VAL A 173 12.04 10.97 0.67
C VAL A 173 11.58 10.50 -0.70
N GLN A 174 10.64 9.55 -0.73
CA GLN A 174 9.88 9.27 -1.95
C GLN A 174 8.86 10.39 -2.16
N MET A 175 8.88 11.03 -3.34
CA MET A 175 8.04 12.21 -3.57
C MET A 175 7.48 12.23 -4.99
N ALA A 176 6.15 12.34 -5.08
CA ALA A 176 5.42 12.65 -6.30
C ALA A 176 4.40 13.76 -6.01
N LEU A 177 4.77 15.00 -6.35
CA LEU A 177 3.92 16.19 -6.18
C LEU A 177 3.32 16.59 -7.52
N SER A 178 2.08 17.07 -7.48
CA SER A 178 1.33 17.51 -8.65
C SER A 178 0.52 18.79 -8.36
N GLY A 179 -0.13 19.36 -9.39
CA GLY A 179 -1.05 20.48 -9.25
C GLY A 179 -0.38 21.85 -9.19
N LYS A 180 -1.13 22.85 -8.71
CA LYS A 180 -0.71 24.27 -8.69
C LYS A 180 0.52 24.44 -7.77
N ALA A 181 1.42 25.36 -8.17
CA ALA A 181 2.65 25.70 -7.43
C ALA A 181 3.57 24.50 -7.15
N VAL A 182 3.46 23.38 -7.88
CA VAL A 182 4.26 22.16 -7.69
C VAL A 182 5.76 22.45 -7.64
N ALA A 183 6.27 23.31 -8.52
CA ALA A 183 7.69 23.66 -8.56
C ALA A 183 8.19 24.31 -7.25
N THR A 184 7.35 25.16 -6.62
CA THR A 184 7.68 25.79 -5.33
C THR A 184 7.69 24.77 -4.21
N ARG A 185 6.67 23.91 -4.13
CA ARG A 185 6.58 22.86 -3.12
C ARG A 185 7.73 21.85 -3.23
N VAL A 186 8.03 21.38 -4.44
CA VAL A 186 9.18 20.51 -4.71
C VAL A 186 10.47 21.16 -4.22
N ARG A 187 10.67 22.46 -4.51
CA ARG A 187 11.84 23.22 -4.06
C ARG A 187 11.89 23.30 -2.53
N ASN A 188 10.75 23.57 -1.87
CA ASN A 188 10.70 23.67 -0.40
C ASN A 188 11.07 22.34 0.25
N VAL A 189 10.47 21.24 -0.19
CA VAL A 189 10.82 19.91 0.31
C VAL A 189 12.29 19.59 0.07
N ARG A 190 12.79 19.77 -1.16
CA ARG A 190 14.20 19.48 -1.51
C ARG A 190 15.23 20.29 -0.72
N LYS A 191 14.88 21.48 -0.28
CA LYS A 191 15.77 22.30 0.58
C LYS A 191 15.83 21.79 2.02
N ALA A 192 14.77 21.12 2.48
CA ALA A 192 14.66 20.66 3.85
C ALA A 192 15.21 19.25 4.08
N ILE A 193 15.29 18.44 3.02
CA ILE A 193 15.66 17.03 3.08
C ILE A 193 17.02 16.76 2.46
N ARG A 194 17.58 15.57 2.67
CA ARG A 194 18.82 15.14 2.02
C ARG A 194 18.62 14.95 0.51
N ILE A 195 17.64 14.18 0.12
CA ILE A 195 17.38 13.85 -1.28
C ILE A 195 15.97 13.31 -1.49
N SER A 196 15.39 13.56 -2.66
CA SER A 196 14.15 12.94 -3.10
C SER A 196 14.38 11.85 -4.14
N ARG A 197 13.44 10.90 -4.18
CA ARG A 197 13.33 9.84 -5.19
C ARG A 197 11.92 9.84 -5.77
N SER A 198 11.76 9.26 -6.96
CA SER A 198 10.49 8.88 -7.58
C SER A 198 10.74 7.53 -8.22
N MET A 199 10.19 6.46 -7.62
CA MET A 199 10.62 5.09 -7.91
C MET A 199 9.68 4.35 -8.85
N GLY A 200 8.46 4.85 -9.09
CA GLY A 200 7.52 4.28 -10.06
C GLY A 200 6.62 3.14 -9.56
N SER A 201 6.76 2.71 -8.32
CA SER A 201 5.84 1.83 -7.59
C SER A 201 5.46 2.51 -6.29
N SER A 202 4.19 2.79 -6.10
CA SER A 202 3.69 3.53 -4.93
C SER A 202 3.59 2.65 -3.70
N ALA A 203 3.05 1.44 -3.85
CA ALA A 203 2.89 0.50 -2.75
C ALA A 203 4.25 0.05 -2.19
N LEU A 204 5.20 -0.30 -3.06
CA LEU A 204 6.54 -0.70 -2.62
C LEU A 204 7.27 0.45 -1.93
N ALA A 205 7.20 1.66 -2.50
CA ALA A 205 7.87 2.82 -1.93
C ALA A 205 7.26 3.25 -0.58
N LEU A 206 5.94 3.16 -0.42
CA LEU A 206 5.27 3.43 0.86
C LEU A 206 5.63 2.37 1.91
N SER A 207 5.73 1.09 1.52
CA SER A 207 6.18 0.01 2.41
C SER A 207 7.63 0.22 2.89
N TYR A 208 8.48 0.84 2.06
CA TYR A 208 9.86 1.19 2.46
C TYR A 208 9.92 2.24 3.58
N VAL A 209 8.87 3.02 3.81
CA VAL A 209 8.77 3.86 5.02
C VAL A 209 8.69 2.99 6.27
N GLY A 210 7.99 1.86 6.19
CA GLY A 210 7.84 0.93 7.31
C GLY A 210 9.15 0.31 7.80
N ASN A 211 10.20 0.26 6.97
CA ASN A 211 11.50 -0.28 7.39
C ASN A 211 12.65 0.74 7.35
N GLY A 212 12.34 2.02 7.19
CA GLY A 212 13.31 3.12 7.20
C GLY A 212 14.21 3.21 5.96
N ARG A 213 13.95 2.43 4.89
CA ARG A 213 14.67 2.60 3.60
C ARG A 213 14.32 3.94 2.95
N PHE A 214 13.06 4.38 3.07
CA PHE A 214 12.66 5.76 2.92
C PHE A 214 12.27 6.32 4.27
N ASP A 215 12.64 7.56 4.54
CA ASP A 215 12.28 8.25 5.79
C ASP A 215 10.89 8.86 5.71
N ALA A 216 10.43 9.19 4.51
CA ALA A 216 9.08 9.67 4.28
C ALA A 216 8.60 9.34 2.85
N PHE A 217 7.29 9.28 2.70
CA PHE A 217 6.57 9.17 1.44
C PHE A 217 5.60 10.33 1.30
N VAL A 218 5.62 11.00 0.14
CA VAL A 218 4.73 12.14 -0.15
C VAL A 218 4.20 12.01 -1.56
N GLN A 219 2.88 11.79 -1.67
CA GLN A 219 2.17 11.82 -2.94
C GLN A 219 0.85 12.58 -2.79
N GLN A 220 0.62 13.57 -3.65
CA GLN A 220 -0.52 14.50 -3.51
C GLN A 220 -1.73 14.13 -4.36
N GLY A 221 -1.84 12.90 -4.78
CA GLY A 221 -2.91 12.39 -5.62
C GLY A 221 -2.36 11.48 -6.71
N GLY A 222 -3.26 10.96 -7.55
CA GLY A 222 -2.88 10.04 -8.61
C GLY A 222 -2.72 8.58 -8.17
N MET A 223 -2.95 8.28 -6.89
CA MET A 223 -3.04 6.92 -6.36
C MET A 223 -4.50 6.47 -6.30
N SER A 224 -4.69 5.17 -6.34
CA SER A 224 -5.95 4.48 -6.07
C SER A 224 -5.88 3.73 -4.73
N ASN A 225 -6.98 3.14 -4.29
CA ASN A 225 -7.02 2.42 -3.03
C ASN A 225 -6.08 1.20 -3.00
N TRP A 226 -5.90 0.52 -4.13
CA TRP A 226 -5.02 -0.64 -4.23
C TRP A 226 -3.53 -0.29 -4.12
N ASP A 227 -3.11 0.93 -4.51
CA ASP A 227 -1.73 1.40 -4.33
C ASP A 227 -1.37 1.63 -2.85
N CYS A 228 -2.37 1.79 -1.97
CA CYS A 228 -2.11 2.29 -0.62
C CYS A 228 -2.71 1.46 0.53
N ALA A 229 -3.75 0.64 0.30
CA ALA A 229 -4.44 -0.05 1.38
C ALA A 229 -3.50 -0.94 2.20
N ALA A 230 -2.71 -1.78 1.56
CA ALA A 230 -1.73 -2.64 2.23
C ALA A 230 -0.54 -1.83 2.76
N ALA A 231 0.08 -1.03 1.90
CA ALA A 231 1.30 -0.30 2.23
C ALA A 231 1.10 0.76 3.31
N GLY A 232 -0.06 1.44 3.32
CA GLY A 232 -0.43 2.41 4.36
C GLY A 232 -0.58 1.76 5.73
N LEU A 233 -1.25 0.59 5.79
CA LEU A 233 -1.34 -0.20 7.02
C LEU A 233 0.06 -0.62 7.51
N ILE A 234 0.91 -1.12 6.62
CA ILE A 234 2.29 -1.52 6.95
C ILE A 234 3.07 -0.32 7.53
N ALA A 235 3.01 0.85 6.89
CA ALA A 235 3.68 2.05 7.37
C ALA A 235 3.16 2.49 8.75
N GLU A 236 1.83 2.47 8.94
CA GLU A 236 1.20 2.79 10.24
C GLU A 236 1.63 1.82 11.34
N ARG A 237 1.61 0.51 11.06
CA ARG A 237 1.97 -0.53 12.03
C ARG A 237 3.48 -0.59 12.33
N ALA A 238 4.29 0.02 11.46
CA ALA A 238 5.71 0.27 11.70
C ALA A 238 6.00 1.55 12.52
N GLY A 239 4.96 2.30 12.91
CA GLY A 239 5.09 3.51 13.73
C GLY A 239 5.21 4.81 12.94
N ALA A 240 5.04 4.80 11.62
CA ALA A 240 4.88 6.03 10.85
C ALA A 240 3.49 6.64 11.11
N ARG A 241 3.41 7.97 11.10
CA ARG A 241 2.13 8.66 10.98
C ARG A 241 1.77 8.77 9.49
N VAL A 242 0.59 8.32 9.14
CA VAL A 242 0.07 8.32 7.77
C VAL A 242 -1.20 9.17 7.71
N THR A 243 -1.25 10.13 6.78
CA THR A 243 -2.44 10.98 6.57
C THR A 243 -2.67 11.24 5.09
N ALA A 244 -3.86 11.72 4.74
CA ALA A 244 -4.08 12.41 3.48
C ALA A 244 -3.26 13.74 3.44
N PRO A 245 -3.06 14.36 2.25
CA PRO A 245 -2.28 15.60 2.12
C PRO A 245 -2.88 16.81 2.86
N ASP A 246 -4.16 16.76 3.22
CA ASP A 246 -4.83 17.76 4.06
C ASP A 246 -4.68 17.49 5.56
N GLY A 247 -4.06 16.36 5.93
CA GLY A 247 -3.88 15.90 7.32
C GLY A 247 -5.03 15.04 7.85
N GLY A 248 -6.06 14.79 7.04
CA GLY A 248 -7.20 13.94 7.36
C GLY A 248 -6.90 12.44 7.23
N PRO A 249 -7.93 11.59 7.33
CA PRO A 249 -7.81 10.14 7.16
C PRO A 249 -7.21 9.79 5.79
N TRP A 250 -6.23 8.89 5.78
CA TRP A 250 -5.52 8.50 4.57
C TRP A 250 -6.27 7.48 3.72
N PHE A 251 -7.11 6.66 4.35
CA PHE A 251 -7.85 5.60 3.67
C PHE A 251 -9.36 5.86 3.69
N ASP A 252 -9.97 5.70 2.54
CA ASP A 252 -11.41 5.72 2.32
C ASP A 252 -11.70 4.88 1.08
N ILE A 253 -12.31 3.72 1.27
CA ILE A 253 -12.55 2.75 0.19
C ILE A 253 -13.50 3.29 -0.89
N SER A 254 -14.33 4.29 -0.56
CA SER A 254 -15.28 4.92 -1.49
C SER A 254 -14.61 5.91 -2.45
N ARG A 255 -13.35 6.28 -2.23
CA ARG A 255 -12.63 7.19 -3.12
C ARG A 255 -12.43 6.55 -4.50
N GLY A 256 -12.76 7.31 -5.52
CA GLY A 256 -12.55 6.89 -6.91
C GLY A 256 -11.06 6.71 -7.25
N THR A 257 -10.81 6.08 -8.38
CA THR A 257 -9.47 5.84 -8.90
C THR A 257 -8.67 7.14 -9.05
N ARG A 258 -7.36 7.09 -8.71
CA ARG A 258 -6.43 8.23 -8.76
C ARG A 258 -6.78 9.42 -7.85
N GLY A 259 -7.78 9.25 -6.97
CA GLY A 259 -8.21 10.28 -6.02
C GLY A 259 -7.44 10.29 -4.72
N VAL A 260 -6.54 9.32 -4.48
CA VAL A 260 -5.83 9.16 -3.23
C VAL A 260 -4.50 9.89 -3.26
N GLY A 261 -4.19 10.57 -2.15
CA GLY A 261 -2.87 11.11 -1.85
C GLY A 261 -2.48 10.74 -0.42
N ILE A 262 -1.18 10.56 -0.17
CA ILE A 262 -0.66 10.14 1.14
C ILE A 262 0.59 10.93 1.49
N VAL A 263 0.68 11.28 2.77
CA VAL A 263 1.90 11.71 3.46
C VAL A 263 2.16 10.74 4.60
N ALA A 264 3.28 10.03 4.54
CA ALA A 264 3.74 9.12 5.58
C ALA A 264 5.15 9.49 6.02
N ALA A 265 5.37 9.61 7.33
CA ALA A 265 6.67 9.94 7.91
C ALA A 265 6.71 9.53 9.38
N PRO A 266 7.90 9.44 10.03
CA PRO A 266 7.98 9.30 11.48
C PRO A 266 7.14 10.36 12.19
N ALA A 267 6.43 9.98 13.26
CA ALA A 267 5.46 10.85 13.94
C ALA A 267 6.04 12.23 14.33
N ALA A 268 7.31 12.27 14.74
CA ALA A 268 8.02 13.49 15.13
C ALA A 268 8.22 14.49 13.97
N HIS A 269 8.23 14.02 12.73
CA HIS A 269 8.53 14.84 11.55
C HIS A 269 7.36 15.01 10.58
N HIS A 270 6.27 14.27 10.79
CA HIS A 270 5.12 14.24 9.90
C HIS A 270 4.52 15.62 9.64
N GLU A 271 4.26 16.41 10.69
CA GLU A 271 3.68 17.76 10.53
C GLU A 271 4.61 18.70 9.76
N ALA A 272 5.93 18.59 9.97
CA ALA A 272 6.90 19.39 9.24
C ALA A 272 6.92 19.03 7.74
N ILE A 273 6.88 17.73 7.41
CA ILE A 273 6.77 17.25 6.02
C ILE A 273 5.45 17.72 5.39
N LEU A 274 4.34 17.57 6.11
CA LEU A 274 3.02 17.98 5.65
C LEU A 274 2.97 19.49 5.34
N ALA A 275 3.57 20.33 6.20
CA ALA A 275 3.65 21.79 6.00
C ALA A 275 4.47 22.17 4.76
N LEU A 276 5.54 21.43 4.44
CA LEU A 276 6.38 21.68 3.27
C LEU A 276 5.67 21.34 1.94
N THR A 277 4.63 20.54 1.99
CA THR A 277 3.92 20.01 0.80
C THR A 277 2.59 20.70 0.52
N ARG A 278 2.13 21.59 1.39
CA ARG A 278 0.92 22.44 1.27
C ARG A 278 1.14 23.81 0.60
#